data_ff476a8e41afffecfa49723db070c2f5
#
_entry.id   ff476a8e41afffecfa49723db070c2f5
#
_cell.length_a   1.000
_cell.length_b   1.000
_cell.length_c   1.000
_cell.angle_alpha   90.00
_cell.angle_beta   90.00
_cell.angle_gamma   90.00
#
_symmetry.space_group_name_H-M   'P 1'
#
loop_
_entity.id
_entity.type
_entity.pdbx_description
1 polymer ?
#
loop_
_entity_poly.entity_id
_entity_poly.type
_entity_poly.pdbx_seq_one_letter_code
_entity_poly.pdbx_strand_id
1 'polypeptide(L)'
;TPGYEFVVREKLSHLIFHLYRAYEKEIDSGDSELDSDSLRMQKMLDYIENHFHENLDLSQIARAADIGERECLRCFKRVIQNSPMQYLLKYRVTQGAAMLLRSPASSVSEIAGQCGFNSSSNFSQMFGRFFQCTPREYRKRNKKAEDDG
;
A
#
# COMPACT_ATOMS: atom_id res chain seq x y z
N THR A 1 10.48 9.07 -13.88
CA THR A 1 9.09 8.87 -14.32
C THR A 1 8.12 9.14 -13.16
N PRO A 2 6.93 9.73 -13.42
CA PRO A 2 5.97 10.04 -12.37
C PRO A 2 5.58 8.83 -11.51
N GLY A 3 5.49 7.66 -12.11
CA GLY A 3 5.16 6.42 -11.39
C GLY A 3 6.24 5.98 -10.42
N TYR A 4 7.50 6.15 -10.81
CA TYR A 4 8.64 5.81 -9.95
C TYR A 4 8.68 6.70 -8.71
N GLU A 5 8.49 8.01 -8.88
CA GLU A 5 8.46 8.97 -7.77
C GLU A 5 7.34 8.62 -6.78
N PHE A 6 6.17 8.22 -7.27
CA PHE A 6 5.06 7.81 -6.43
C PHE A 6 5.41 6.58 -5.58
N VAL A 7 5.99 5.54 -6.18
CA VAL A 7 6.38 4.31 -5.46
C VAL A 7 7.43 4.62 -4.38
N VAL A 8 8.44 5.41 -4.70
CA VAL A 8 9.47 5.81 -3.75
C VAL A 8 8.86 6.61 -2.61
N ARG A 9 7.97 7.55 -2.90
CA ARG A 9 7.29 8.37 -1.89
C ARG A 9 6.46 7.52 -0.94
N GLU A 10 5.69 6.56 -1.44
CA GLU A 10 4.89 5.67 -0.60
C GLU A 10 5.75 4.79 0.30
N LYS A 11 6.84 4.23 -0.22
CA LYS A 11 7.80 3.45 0.57
C LYS A 11 8.48 4.28 1.64
N LEU A 12 8.87 5.51 1.31
CA LEU A 12 9.48 6.44 2.26
C LEU A 12 8.49 6.83 3.36
N SER A 13 7.24 7.09 3.02
CA SER A 13 6.20 7.42 3.99
C SER A 13 6.00 6.28 4.98
N HIS A 14 5.97 5.05 4.50
CA HIS A 14 5.83 3.86 5.34
C HIS A 14 7.05 3.67 6.24
N LEU A 15 8.24 3.82 5.69
CA LEU A 15 9.50 3.73 6.44
C LEU A 15 9.58 4.82 7.52
N ILE A 16 9.21 6.05 7.20
CA ILE A 16 9.19 7.17 8.15
C ILE A 16 8.22 6.86 9.30
N PHE A 17 7.07 6.29 9.00
CA PHE A 17 6.10 5.89 10.03
C PHE A 17 6.70 4.85 10.98
N HIS A 18 7.36 3.83 10.46
CA HIS A 18 8.03 2.82 11.28
C HIS A 18 9.17 3.41 12.12
N LEU A 19 9.98 4.29 11.54
CA LEU A 19 11.06 4.98 12.25
C LEU A 19 10.51 5.87 13.36
N TYR A 20 9.44 6.60 13.08
CA TYR A 20 8.78 7.46 14.06
C TYR A 20 8.30 6.65 15.26
N ARG A 21 7.70 5.49 15.01
CA ARG A 21 7.26 4.60 16.08
C ARG A 21 8.40 4.06 16.93
N ALA A 22 9.50 3.67 16.29
CA ALA A 22 10.69 3.21 17.01
C ALA A 22 11.24 4.30 17.91
N TYR A 23 11.25 5.55 17.42
CA TYR A 23 11.67 6.72 18.16
C TYR A 23 10.74 7.02 19.36
N GLU A 24 9.43 6.90 19.15
CA GLU A 24 8.45 7.11 20.25
C GLU A 24 8.59 6.08 21.36
N LYS A 25 8.94 4.85 21.05
CA LYS A 25 9.18 3.79 22.05
C LYS A 25 10.38 4.12 22.95
N GLU A 26 11.38 4.82 22.42
CA GLU A 26 12.56 5.22 23.19
C GLU A 26 12.29 6.43 24.07
N ILE A 27 11.37 7.30 23.65
CA ILE A 27 10.93 8.45 24.44
C ILE A 27 9.64 8.06 25.15
N ASP A 28 9.73 7.70 26.40
CA ASP A 28 8.57 7.42 27.26
C ASP A 28 7.78 8.72 27.46
N SER A 29 7.08 9.15 26.42
CA SER A 29 6.26 10.35 26.46
C SER A 29 4.81 9.95 26.75
N GLY A 30 4.28 10.40 27.84
CA GLY A 30 3.01 10.03 28.41
C GLY A 30 1.75 10.41 27.63
N ASP A 31 1.72 10.25 26.31
CA ASP A 31 0.51 10.39 25.52
C ASP A 31 0.01 8.99 25.11
N SER A 32 -0.76 8.38 26.02
CA SER A 32 -1.25 7.02 25.89
C SER A 32 -2.18 6.80 24.69
N GLU A 33 -2.86 7.85 24.19
CA GLU A 33 -3.73 7.74 23.02
C GLU A 33 -2.94 7.62 21.72
N LEU A 34 -1.90 8.42 21.55
CA LEU A 34 -1.02 8.35 20.38
C LEU A 34 -0.29 7.02 20.31
N ASP A 35 0.19 6.51 21.44
CA ASP A 35 0.84 5.21 21.52
C ASP A 35 -0.14 4.07 21.15
N SER A 36 -1.39 4.18 21.64
CA SER A 36 -2.43 3.23 21.34
C SER A 36 -2.78 3.23 19.85
N ASP A 37 -2.97 4.41 19.27
CA ASP A 37 -3.27 4.56 17.83
C ASP A 37 -2.10 4.07 16.97
N SER A 38 -0.86 4.37 17.36
CA SER A 38 0.33 3.89 16.63
C SER A 38 0.42 2.37 16.61
N LEU A 39 0.17 1.73 17.75
CA LEU A 39 0.18 0.27 17.84
C LEU A 39 -0.94 -0.36 17.00
N ARG A 40 -2.13 0.21 17.06
CA ARG A 40 -3.27 -0.23 16.24
C ARG A 40 -2.97 -0.10 14.76
N MET A 41 -2.40 1.03 14.34
CA MET A 41 -2.02 1.27 12.95
C MET A 41 -0.98 0.26 12.48
N GLN A 42 0.02 -0.05 13.29
CA GLN A 42 1.01 -1.05 12.89
C GLN A 42 0.36 -2.40 12.64
N LYS A 43 -0.52 -2.84 13.53
CA LYS A 43 -1.20 -4.13 13.39
C LYS A 43 -2.06 -4.18 12.12
N MET A 44 -2.77 -3.09 11.83
CA MET A 44 -3.62 -3.00 10.64
C MET A 44 -2.81 -2.91 9.36
N LEU A 45 -1.74 -2.14 9.34
CA LEU A 45 -0.85 -2.03 8.18
C LEU A 45 -0.14 -3.35 7.90
N ASP A 46 0.38 -4.01 8.93
CA ASP A 46 1.01 -5.33 8.80
C ASP A 46 0.01 -6.36 8.25
N TYR A 47 -1.23 -6.31 8.71
CA TYR A 47 -2.27 -7.20 8.23
C TYR A 47 -2.56 -6.96 6.73
N ILE A 48 -2.70 -5.71 6.31
CA ILE A 48 -2.91 -5.36 4.91
C ILE A 48 -1.73 -5.84 4.05
N GLU A 49 -0.50 -5.60 4.49
CA GLU A 49 0.69 -5.97 3.75
C GLU A 49 0.86 -7.49 3.59
N ASN A 50 0.45 -8.24 4.59
CA ASN A 50 0.54 -9.69 4.56
C ASN A 50 -0.63 -10.36 3.84
N HIS A 51 -1.76 -9.67 3.67
CA HIS A 51 -3.00 -10.23 3.12
C HIS A 51 -3.57 -9.45 1.93
N PHE A 52 -2.82 -8.51 1.36
CA PHE A 52 -3.32 -7.61 0.30
C PHE A 52 -3.85 -8.35 -0.94
N HIS A 53 -3.31 -9.53 -1.21
CA HIS A 53 -3.69 -10.36 -2.35
C HIS A 53 -5.02 -11.10 -2.13
N GLU A 54 -5.52 -11.10 -0.91
CA GLU A 54 -6.79 -11.73 -0.54
C GLU A 54 -7.94 -10.74 -0.65
N ASN A 55 -9.17 -11.25 -0.60
CA ASN A 55 -10.36 -10.42 -0.60
C ASN A 55 -10.60 -9.85 0.80
N LEU A 56 -10.04 -8.67 1.04
CA LEU A 56 -10.12 -8.00 2.34
C LEU A 56 -11.29 -7.04 2.42
N ASP A 57 -11.95 -7.00 3.58
CA ASP A 57 -12.95 -6.01 3.91
C ASP A 57 -12.52 -5.18 5.14
N LEU A 58 -13.26 -4.11 5.41
CA LEU A 58 -12.97 -3.21 6.52
C LEU A 58 -13.02 -3.93 7.87
N SER A 59 -13.95 -4.87 8.02
CA SER A 59 -14.12 -5.64 9.25
C SER A 59 -12.88 -6.46 9.59
N GLN A 60 -12.29 -7.10 8.60
CA GLN A 60 -11.07 -7.90 8.79
C GLN A 60 -9.89 -7.04 9.21
N ILE A 61 -9.73 -5.88 8.58
CA ILE A 61 -8.66 -4.93 8.90
C ILE A 61 -8.82 -4.43 10.34
N ALA A 62 -10.03 -4.04 10.73
CA ALA A 62 -10.32 -3.56 12.08
C ALA A 62 -10.05 -4.64 13.14
N ARG A 63 -10.41 -5.89 12.87
CA ARG A 63 -10.18 -7.02 13.78
C ARG A 63 -8.70 -7.30 14.02
N ALA A 64 -7.84 -7.00 13.07
CA ALA A 64 -6.40 -7.17 13.24
C ALA A 64 -5.85 -6.35 14.42
N ALA A 65 -6.51 -5.24 14.75
CA ALA A 65 -6.17 -4.39 15.88
C ALA A 65 -7.16 -4.50 17.04
N ASP A 66 -8.08 -5.46 17.02
CA ASP A 66 -9.13 -5.66 18.03
C ASP A 66 -10.02 -4.44 18.22
N ILE A 67 -10.36 -3.74 17.15
CA ILE A 67 -11.24 -2.56 17.18
C ILE A 67 -12.39 -2.70 16.20
N GLY A 68 -13.43 -1.88 16.37
CA GLY A 68 -14.54 -1.82 15.44
C GLY A 68 -14.21 -1.02 14.19
N GLU A 69 -15.08 -1.12 13.19
CA GLU A 69 -14.90 -0.46 11.90
C GLU A 69 -14.82 1.07 12.01
N ARG A 70 -15.67 1.67 12.84
CA ARG A 70 -15.67 3.13 13.06
C ARG A 70 -14.34 3.60 13.62
N GLU A 71 -13.80 2.90 14.60
CA GLU A 71 -12.52 3.20 15.23
C GLU A 71 -11.37 3.01 14.24
N CYS A 72 -11.46 1.99 13.40
CA CYS A 72 -10.50 1.73 12.33
C CYS A 72 -10.45 2.93 11.36
N LEU A 73 -11.61 3.41 10.90
CA LEU A 73 -11.68 4.57 10.01
C LEU A 73 -11.09 5.81 10.67
N ARG A 74 -11.39 6.02 11.95
CA ARG A 74 -10.85 7.14 12.72
C ARG A 74 -9.34 7.09 12.81
N CYS A 75 -8.77 5.94 13.16
CA CYS A 75 -7.33 5.76 13.27
C CYS A 75 -6.62 6.03 11.94
N PHE A 76 -7.12 5.48 10.85
CA PHE A 76 -6.55 5.70 9.52
C PHE A 76 -6.57 7.17 9.12
N LYS A 77 -7.70 7.84 9.32
CA LYS A 77 -7.82 9.25 9.00
C LYS A 77 -6.88 10.11 9.84
N ARG A 78 -6.77 9.82 11.13
CA ARG A 78 -5.93 10.58 12.06
C ARG A 78 -4.44 10.42 11.79
N VAL A 79 -3.99 9.19 11.51
CA VAL A 79 -2.56 8.88 11.42
C VAL A 79 -2.03 9.06 10.00
N ILE A 80 -2.71 8.53 8.99
CA ILE A 80 -2.22 8.57 7.61
C ILE A 80 -3.11 9.37 6.66
N GLN A 81 -4.20 9.96 7.16
CA GLN A 81 -5.11 10.83 6.41
C GLN A 81 -5.68 10.15 5.15
N ASN A 82 -5.98 8.87 5.27
CA ASN A 82 -6.51 8.06 4.17
C ASN A 82 -7.46 7.00 4.75
N SER A 83 -8.34 6.44 3.93
CA SER A 83 -9.18 5.34 4.37
C SER A 83 -8.42 4.00 4.27
N PRO A 84 -8.79 2.99 5.08
CA PRO A 84 -8.16 1.66 4.98
C PRO A 84 -8.26 1.05 3.58
N MET A 85 -9.41 1.19 2.94
CA MET A 85 -9.61 0.61 1.60
C MET A 85 -8.84 1.35 0.53
N GLN A 86 -8.67 2.66 0.64
CA GLN A 86 -7.80 3.42 -0.26
C GLN A 86 -6.34 3.06 -0.07
N TYR A 87 -5.90 2.88 1.17
CA TYR A 87 -4.55 2.40 1.46
C TYR A 87 -4.31 1.02 0.84
N LEU A 88 -5.27 0.11 0.99
CA LEU A 88 -5.21 -1.22 0.38
C LEU A 88 -5.07 -1.15 -1.15
N LEU A 89 -5.87 -0.30 -1.80
CA LEU A 89 -5.80 -0.11 -3.25
C LEU A 89 -4.44 0.42 -3.69
N LYS A 90 -3.92 1.43 -3.00
CA LYS A 90 -2.59 1.98 -3.27
C LYS A 90 -1.51 0.92 -3.10
N TYR A 91 -1.60 0.14 -2.04
CA TYR A 91 -0.65 -0.93 -1.75
C TYR A 91 -0.67 -2.00 -2.85
N ARG A 92 -1.86 -2.43 -3.26
CA ARG A 92 -2.04 -3.40 -4.36
C ARG A 92 -1.42 -2.89 -5.66
N VAL A 93 -1.71 -1.65 -6.03
CA VAL A 93 -1.19 -1.03 -7.27
C VAL A 93 0.33 -0.90 -7.19
N THR A 94 0.86 -0.50 -6.05
CA THR A 94 2.30 -0.36 -5.82
C THR A 94 3.01 -1.71 -5.94
N GLN A 95 2.44 -2.76 -5.38
CA GLN A 95 2.97 -4.12 -5.53
C GLN A 95 2.89 -4.59 -6.97
N GLY A 96 1.79 -4.29 -7.66
CA GLY A 96 1.63 -4.58 -9.08
C GLY A 96 2.70 -3.91 -9.94
N ALA A 97 3.00 -2.64 -9.66
CA ALA A 97 4.07 -1.91 -10.36
C ALA A 97 5.42 -2.59 -10.18
N ALA A 98 5.74 -3.01 -8.96
CA ALA A 98 6.97 -3.76 -8.68
C ALA A 98 7.01 -5.09 -9.43
N MET A 99 5.90 -5.81 -9.47
CA MET A 99 5.79 -7.10 -10.17
C MET A 99 5.94 -6.97 -11.68
N LEU A 100 5.44 -5.89 -12.27
CA LEU A 100 5.59 -5.62 -13.70
C LEU A 100 7.06 -5.57 -14.11
N LEU A 101 7.92 -5.10 -13.22
CA LEU A 101 9.36 -4.98 -13.47
C LEU A 101 10.13 -6.25 -13.10
N ARG A 102 9.76 -6.89 -11.96
CA ARG A 102 10.44 -8.10 -11.47
C ARG A 102 10.08 -9.35 -12.27
N SER A 103 8.89 -9.39 -12.86
CA SER A 103 8.37 -10.56 -13.54
C SER A 103 7.96 -10.20 -14.98
N PRO A 104 8.94 -9.90 -15.86
CA PRO A 104 8.62 -9.45 -17.22
C PRO A 104 7.90 -10.49 -18.06
N ALA A 105 8.00 -11.77 -17.71
CA ALA A 105 7.32 -12.87 -18.40
C ALA A 105 5.85 -13.01 -17.97
N SER A 106 5.45 -12.43 -16.85
CA SER A 106 4.06 -12.50 -16.37
C SER A 106 3.19 -11.49 -17.12
N SER A 107 1.98 -11.91 -17.47
CA SER A 107 1.00 -11.04 -18.11
C SER A 107 0.44 -10.02 -17.11
N VAL A 108 -0.09 -8.93 -17.63
CA VAL A 108 -0.79 -7.94 -16.80
C VAL A 108 -1.96 -8.58 -16.05
N SER A 109 -2.66 -9.50 -16.68
CA SER A 109 -3.77 -10.23 -16.07
C SER A 109 -3.33 -11.11 -14.90
N GLU A 110 -2.22 -11.81 -15.03
CA GLU A 110 -1.64 -12.61 -13.94
C GLU A 110 -1.23 -11.74 -12.76
N ILE A 111 -0.56 -10.62 -13.04
CA ILE A 111 -0.15 -9.67 -12.01
C ILE A 111 -1.35 -9.07 -11.29
N ALA A 112 -2.40 -8.70 -12.03
CA ALA A 112 -3.63 -8.18 -11.46
C ALA A 112 -4.24 -9.17 -10.44
N GLY A 113 -4.31 -10.45 -10.81
CA GLY A 113 -4.81 -11.50 -9.92
C GLY A 113 -3.93 -11.68 -8.68
N GLN A 114 -2.62 -11.68 -8.85
CA GLN A 114 -1.66 -11.81 -7.73
C GLN A 114 -1.74 -10.64 -6.76
N CYS A 115 -2.17 -9.47 -7.22
CA CYS A 115 -2.32 -8.29 -6.37
C CYS A 115 -3.71 -8.17 -5.73
N GLY A 116 -4.61 -9.13 -5.99
CA GLY A 116 -5.93 -9.14 -5.39
C GLY A 116 -7.01 -8.41 -6.18
N PHE A 117 -6.76 -8.07 -7.45
CA PHE A 117 -7.77 -7.47 -8.32
C PHE A 117 -8.61 -8.56 -8.98
N ASN A 118 -9.92 -8.29 -9.11
CA ASN A 118 -10.85 -9.23 -9.74
C ASN A 118 -10.71 -9.33 -11.25
N SER A 119 -10.13 -8.29 -11.88
CA SER A 119 -9.94 -8.25 -13.32
C SER A 119 -8.73 -7.38 -13.67
N SER A 120 -8.15 -7.65 -14.85
CA SER A 120 -7.09 -6.81 -15.39
C SER A 120 -7.58 -5.39 -15.71
N SER A 121 -8.86 -5.24 -16.04
CA SER A 121 -9.47 -3.93 -16.29
C SER A 121 -9.49 -3.07 -15.02
N ASN A 122 -9.89 -3.63 -13.88
CA ASN A 122 -9.88 -2.92 -12.61
C ASN A 122 -8.47 -2.54 -12.20
N PHE A 123 -7.52 -3.45 -12.36
CA PHE A 123 -6.10 -3.18 -12.09
C PHE A 123 -5.59 -2.03 -12.96
N SER A 124 -5.81 -2.10 -14.27
CA SER A 124 -5.36 -1.07 -15.22
C SER A 124 -5.98 0.30 -14.92
N GLN A 125 -7.25 0.33 -14.56
CA GLN A 125 -7.95 1.56 -14.20
C GLN A 125 -7.35 2.20 -12.94
N MET A 126 -7.15 1.41 -11.89
CA MET A 126 -6.54 1.89 -10.65
C MET A 126 -5.07 2.28 -10.85
N PHE A 127 -4.36 1.48 -11.64
CA PHE A 127 -2.96 1.77 -12.00
C PHE A 127 -2.86 3.13 -12.71
N GLY A 128 -3.76 3.38 -13.68
CA GLY A 128 -3.82 4.67 -14.39
C GLY A 128 -4.05 5.85 -13.47
N ARG A 129 -4.85 5.69 -12.43
CA ARG A 129 -5.10 6.74 -11.43
C ARG A 129 -3.84 7.14 -10.68
N PHE A 130 -3.03 6.17 -10.27
CA PHE A 130 -1.85 6.42 -9.43
C PHE A 130 -0.59 6.71 -10.22
N PHE A 131 -0.42 6.07 -11.38
CA PHE A 131 0.79 6.15 -12.18
C PHE A 131 0.64 6.98 -13.45
N GLN A 132 -0.60 7.35 -13.81
CA GLN A 132 -0.93 8.16 -14.99
C GLN A 132 -0.47 7.55 -16.32
N CYS A 133 -0.40 6.22 -16.35
CA CYS A 133 -0.11 5.44 -17.55
C CYS A 133 -0.69 4.03 -17.38
N THR A 134 -0.72 3.26 -18.45
CA THR A 134 -1.15 1.86 -18.37
C THR A 134 -0.03 0.98 -17.81
N PRO A 135 -0.37 -0.19 -17.24
CA PRO A 135 0.66 -1.15 -16.81
C PRO A 135 1.64 -1.54 -17.92
N ARG A 136 1.16 -1.69 -19.16
CA ARG A 136 2.00 -2.00 -20.31
C ARG A 136 2.98 -0.87 -20.63
N GLU A 137 2.50 0.37 -20.62
CA GLU A 137 3.33 1.56 -20.84
C GLU A 137 4.39 1.69 -19.74
N TYR A 138 4.02 1.44 -18.50
CA TYR A 138 4.92 1.48 -17.36
C TYR A 138 6.06 0.47 -17.52
N ARG A 139 5.71 -0.78 -17.86
CA ARG A 139 6.68 -1.83 -18.08
C ARG A 139 7.62 -1.48 -19.25
N LYS A 140 7.08 -0.97 -20.34
CA LYS A 140 7.85 -0.63 -21.54
C LYS A 140 8.82 0.53 -21.28
N ARG A 141 8.39 1.57 -20.58
CA ARG A 141 9.22 2.73 -20.25
C ARG A 141 10.40 2.34 -19.37
N ASN A 142 10.17 1.53 -18.37
CA ASN A 142 11.22 1.12 -17.44
C ASN A 142 12.18 0.12 -18.06
N LYS A 143 11.71 -0.75 -18.98
CA LYS A 143 12.58 -1.65 -19.73
C LYS A 143 13.55 -0.88 -20.63
N LYS A 144 13.11 0.18 -21.30
CA LYS A 144 13.97 1.03 -22.11
C LYS A 144 15.04 1.73 -21.28
N ALA A 145 14.70 2.18 -20.06
CA ALA A 145 15.64 2.82 -19.17
C ALA A 145 16.77 1.89 -18.72
N GLU A 146 16.49 0.59 -18.58
CA GLU A 146 17.50 -0.43 -18.27
C GLU A 146 18.41 -0.73 -19.47
N ASP A 147 17.83 -0.76 -20.68
CA ASP A 147 18.59 -1.03 -21.90
C ASP A 147 19.51 0.14 -22.29
N ASP A 148 19.14 1.38 -21.95
CA ASP A 148 19.92 2.59 -22.25
C ASP A 148 20.97 2.92 -21.19
N GLY A 149 20.97 2.18 -20.10
CA GLY A 149 21.95 2.31 -19.03
C GLY A 149 23.10 1.33 -19.16
#